data_c8468133d44f34fab27a59454361eda2
#
_entry.id   c8468133d44f34fab27a59454361eda2
#
_cell.length_a   1.000
_cell.length_b   1.000
_cell.length_c   1.000
_cell.angle_alpha   90.00
_cell.angle_beta   90.00
_cell.angle_gamma   90.00
#
_symmetry.space_group_name_H-M   'P 1'
#
loop_
_entity.id
_entity.type
_entity.pdbx_description
1 polymer ?
#
loop_
_entity_poly.entity_id
_entity_poly.type
_entity_poly.pdbx_seq_one_letter_code
_entity_poly.pdbx_strand_id
1 'polypeptide(L)'
;HLRGFARTIPSFLMAYGTEDTTLANFDQIVPDEVFQEVTSITLEQFRFLRDGGDYEDTATGETKHFDGKLFDEVVFDDSIKEFLRLKRELANYFDPANEKDIFDYIPPQRTNQIFTPKATVAKMVSLLEEENPGCFDDPDKTFIDLYMKSGLYITEIVKRLYQSGSMKAAFPDPKERLEHIFEKQVYGLAPSEIIYRIATNYILGFSEEHNGKQYNFRMCDALPYAKDGTLSEKLDELFG
;
A
#
# COMPACT_ATOMS: atom_id res chain seq x y z
N HIS A 1 14.83 -17.19 -7.78
CA HIS A 1 14.80 -15.72 -7.88
C HIS A 1 13.57 -15.23 -8.67
N LEU A 2 13.27 -15.75 -9.89
CA LEU A 2 12.12 -15.32 -10.70
C LEU A 2 10.74 -15.49 -10.02
N ARG A 3 10.53 -16.60 -9.31
CA ARG A 3 9.30 -16.78 -8.51
C ARG A 3 9.20 -15.78 -7.35
N GLY A 4 10.33 -15.32 -6.83
CA GLY A 4 10.38 -14.25 -5.84
C GLY A 4 9.96 -12.92 -6.45
N PHE A 5 10.50 -12.58 -7.62
CA PHE A 5 10.15 -11.36 -8.34
C PHE A 5 8.66 -11.28 -8.70
N ALA A 6 8.07 -12.31 -9.28
CA ALA A 6 6.66 -12.32 -9.63
C ALA A 6 5.72 -12.02 -8.45
N ARG A 7 6.12 -12.40 -7.22
CA ARG A 7 5.36 -12.08 -6.01
C ARG A 7 5.41 -10.62 -5.59
N THR A 8 6.40 -9.86 -6.05
CA THR A 8 6.54 -8.43 -5.72
C THR A 8 5.71 -7.53 -6.63
N ILE A 9 5.32 -8.00 -7.81
CA ILE A 9 4.58 -7.23 -8.81
C ILE A 9 3.30 -6.63 -8.22
N PRO A 10 2.43 -7.35 -7.50
CA PRO A 10 1.24 -6.76 -6.90
C PRO A 10 1.54 -5.57 -5.98
N SER A 11 2.61 -5.63 -5.18
CA SER A 11 3.01 -4.53 -4.30
C SER A 11 3.42 -3.28 -5.09
N PHE A 12 4.16 -3.46 -6.20
CA PHE A 12 4.49 -2.34 -7.09
C PHE A 12 3.24 -1.76 -7.76
N LEU A 13 2.31 -2.60 -8.18
CA LEU A 13 1.06 -2.15 -8.79
C LEU A 13 0.17 -1.42 -7.77
N MET A 14 0.18 -1.82 -6.50
CA MET A 14 -0.48 -1.09 -5.43
C MET A 14 0.09 0.32 -5.25
N ALA A 15 1.41 0.44 -5.31
CA ALA A 15 2.11 1.70 -5.04
C ALA A 15 2.17 2.63 -6.26
N TYR A 16 2.38 2.09 -7.46
CA TYR A 16 2.75 2.84 -8.67
C TYR A 16 1.94 2.48 -9.92
N GLY A 17 1.13 1.40 -9.87
CA GLY A 17 0.42 0.91 -11.06
C GLY A 17 -0.62 1.88 -11.58
N THR A 18 -0.63 2.08 -12.89
CA THR A 18 -1.63 2.82 -13.67
C THR A 18 -2.23 1.91 -14.72
N GLU A 19 -3.33 2.33 -15.36
CA GLU A 19 -4.00 1.54 -16.40
C GLU A 19 -3.10 1.23 -17.60
N ASP A 20 -2.11 2.08 -17.86
CA ASP A 20 -1.16 1.93 -18.96
C ASP A 20 0.08 1.09 -18.59
N THR A 21 0.12 0.51 -17.39
CA THR A 21 1.26 -0.28 -16.94
C THR A 21 1.35 -1.59 -17.72
N THR A 22 2.54 -1.85 -18.28
CA THR A 22 2.89 -3.07 -19.03
C THR A 22 4.30 -3.51 -18.66
N LEU A 23 4.73 -4.70 -19.13
CA LEU A 23 6.12 -5.13 -19.00
C LEU A 23 7.09 -4.12 -19.62
N ALA A 24 6.73 -3.53 -20.77
CA ALA A 24 7.58 -2.60 -21.51
C ALA A 24 7.89 -1.30 -20.75
N ASN A 25 6.96 -0.80 -19.92
CA ASN A 25 7.14 0.44 -19.16
C ASN A 25 7.28 0.24 -17.65
N PHE A 26 7.31 -1.00 -17.18
CA PHE A 26 7.35 -1.31 -15.75
C PHE A 26 8.55 -0.68 -15.02
N ASP A 27 9.70 -0.63 -15.68
CA ASP A 27 10.91 0.01 -15.17
C ASP A 27 10.88 1.55 -15.17
N GLN A 28 9.83 2.16 -15.72
CA GLN A 28 9.67 3.61 -15.75
C GLN A 28 8.74 4.11 -14.63
N ILE A 29 7.89 3.24 -14.10
CA ILE A 29 6.92 3.60 -13.06
C ILE A 29 7.45 3.45 -11.65
N VAL A 30 8.49 2.62 -11.45
CA VAL A 30 9.06 2.32 -10.12
C VAL A 30 10.44 2.97 -10.00
N PRO A 31 10.72 3.73 -8.93
CA PRO A 31 12.07 4.24 -8.66
C PRO A 31 13.08 3.11 -8.45
N ASP A 32 14.33 3.27 -8.96
CA ASP A 32 15.36 2.22 -8.90
C ASP A 32 15.69 1.80 -7.46
N GLU A 33 15.78 2.75 -6.55
CA GLU A 33 16.04 2.49 -5.13
C GLU A 33 14.95 1.61 -4.50
N VAL A 34 13.68 1.92 -4.77
CA VAL A 34 12.53 1.15 -4.28
C VAL A 34 12.50 -0.23 -4.93
N PHE A 35 12.78 -0.32 -6.23
CA PHE A 35 12.84 -1.58 -6.95
C PHE A 35 13.92 -2.50 -6.38
N GLN A 36 15.12 -1.97 -6.14
CA GLN A 36 16.23 -2.71 -5.55
C GLN A 36 15.96 -3.14 -4.11
N GLU A 37 15.36 -2.26 -3.29
CA GLU A 37 14.97 -2.60 -1.91
C GLU A 37 14.04 -3.81 -1.85
N VAL A 38 13.05 -3.87 -2.75
CA VAL A 38 12.00 -4.90 -2.74
C VAL A 38 12.46 -6.19 -3.44
N THR A 39 13.20 -6.10 -4.54
CA THR A 39 13.54 -7.24 -5.39
C THR A 39 14.97 -7.76 -5.22
N SER A 40 15.86 -6.96 -4.62
CA SER A 40 17.32 -7.19 -4.53
C SER A 40 18.03 -7.19 -5.88
N ILE A 41 17.42 -6.67 -6.94
CA ILE A 41 18.05 -6.42 -8.24
C ILE A 41 17.78 -4.98 -8.67
N THR A 42 18.67 -4.42 -9.49
CA THR A 42 18.51 -3.07 -10.04
C THR A 42 17.55 -3.06 -11.24
N LEU A 43 17.02 -1.90 -11.60
CA LEU A 43 16.24 -1.74 -12.84
C LEU A 43 17.10 -2.03 -14.09
N GLU A 44 18.40 -1.77 -14.04
CA GLU A 44 19.33 -2.15 -15.12
C GLU A 44 19.38 -3.67 -15.30
N GLN A 45 19.51 -4.40 -14.20
CA GLN A 45 19.47 -5.87 -14.23
C GLN A 45 18.10 -6.39 -14.72
N PHE A 46 17.01 -5.74 -14.31
CA PHE A 46 15.68 -6.08 -14.80
C PHE A 46 15.56 -5.88 -16.31
N ARG A 47 16.04 -4.72 -16.85
CA ARG A 47 16.06 -4.47 -18.30
C ARG A 47 16.90 -5.50 -19.04
N PHE A 48 18.07 -5.84 -18.51
CA PHE A 48 18.91 -6.89 -19.10
C PHE A 48 18.18 -8.24 -19.18
N LEU A 49 17.44 -8.61 -18.14
CA LEU A 49 16.66 -9.85 -18.15
C LEU A 49 15.48 -9.81 -19.12
N ARG A 50 14.87 -8.64 -19.31
CA ARG A 50 13.75 -8.40 -20.24
C ARG A 50 14.22 -8.32 -21.68
N ASP A 51 15.19 -7.45 -21.96
CA ASP A 51 15.56 -7.00 -23.30
C ASP A 51 16.80 -7.72 -23.85
N GLY A 52 17.62 -8.32 -22.98
CA GLY A 52 18.90 -8.92 -23.34
C GLY A 52 20.06 -7.93 -23.41
N GLY A 53 21.17 -8.41 -23.93
CA GLY A 53 22.37 -7.61 -24.11
C GLY A 53 23.64 -8.43 -24.03
N ASP A 54 24.77 -7.78 -24.28
CA ASP A 54 26.07 -8.39 -24.19
C ASP A 54 26.60 -8.37 -22.75
N TYR A 55 27.29 -9.42 -22.34
CA TYR A 55 27.91 -9.51 -21.03
C TYR A 55 29.25 -10.22 -21.11
N GLU A 56 30.15 -9.92 -20.21
CA GLU A 56 31.44 -10.61 -20.07
C GLU A 56 31.27 -11.84 -19.17
N ASP A 57 31.60 -13.01 -19.73
CA ASP A 57 31.66 -14.23 -18.95
C ASP A 57 32.90 -14.22 -18.04
N THR A 58 32.63 -14.07 -16.73
CA THR A 58 33.71 -13.96 -15.72
C THR A 58 34.62 -15.17 -15.63
N ALA A 59 34.20 -16.32 -16.13
CA ALA A 59 35.01 -17.55 -16.13
C ALA A 59 35.95 -17.62 -17.33
N THR A 60 35.58 -17.06 -18.49
CA THR A 60 36.33 -17.15 -19.74
C THR A 60 36.91 -15.81 -20.22
N GLY A 61 36.38 -14.68 -19.73
CA GLY A 61 36.70 -13.33 -20.21
C GLY A 61 36.15 -13.03 -21.60
N GLU A 62 35.28 -13.89 -22.14
CA GLU A 62 34.67 -13.71 -23.45
C GLU A 62 33.38 -12.91 -23.36
N THR A 63 33.15 -12.05 -24.35
CA THR A 63 31.86 -11.38 -24.50
C THR A 63 30.82 -12.38 -25.05
N LYS A 64 29.72 -12.57 -24.33
CA LYS A 64 28.59 -13.40 -24.73
C LYS A 64 27.34 -12.55 -24.86
N HIS A 65 26.39 -13.00 -25.67
CA HIS A 65 25.09 -12.36 -25.83
C HIS A 65 24.01 -13.15 -25.09
N PHE A 66 23.14 -12.44 -24.39
CA PHE A 66 21.91 -12.95 -23.80
C PHE A 66 20.70 -12.35 -24.51
N ASP A 67 19.81 -13.19 -25.03
CA ASP A 67 18.66 -12.77 -25.86
C ASP A 67 17.56 -12.07 -25.07
N GLY A 68 17.66 -12.00 -23.75
CA GLY A 68 16.59 -11.47 -22.91
C GLY A 68 15.37 -12.39 -22.87
N LYS A 69 14.17 -11.80 -22.89
CA LYS A 69 12.86 -12.50 -22.95
C LYS A 69 12.65 -13.48 -21.79
N LEU A 70 13.22 -13.14 -20.63
CA LEU A 70 13.02 -13.96 -19.44
C LEU A 70 11.58 -13.89 -18.91
N PHE A 71 10.86 -12.84 -19.26
CA PHE A 71 9.46 -12.63 -18.93
C PHE A 71 8.60 -12.86 -20.17
N ASP A 72 7.54 -13.64 -20.03
CA ASP A 72 6.51 -13.74 -21.05
C ASP A 72 5.65 -12.47 -21.01
N GLU A 73 5.74 -11.63 -22.05
CA GLU A 73 5.08 -10.33 -22.14
C GLU A 73 3.56 -10.46 -22.04
N VAL A 74 2.97 -11.43 -22.73
CA VAL A 74 1.53 -11.63 -22.75
C VAL A 74 1.03 -12.02 -21.35
N VAL A 75 1.69 -12.99 -20.72
CA VAL A 75 1.34 -13.45 -19.37
C VAL A 75 1.54 -12.35 -18.34
N PHE A 76 2.61 -11.57 -18.48
CA PHE A 76 2.91 -10.46 -17.57
C PHE A 76 1.85 -9.37 -17.67
N ASP A 77 1.55 -8.90 -18.88
CA ASP A 77 0.60 -7.83 -19.13
C ASP A 77 -0.84 -8.23 -18.77
N ASP A 78 -1.25 -9.47 -19.04
CA ASP A 78 -2.55 -9.97 -18.64
C ASP A 78 -2.68 -10.06 -17.11
N SER A 79 -1.61 -10.45 -16.42
CA SER A 79 -1.57 -10.47 -14.95
C SER A 79 -1.68 -9.06 -14.37
N ILE A 80 -1.03 -8.06 -14.98
CA ILE A 80 -1.16 -6.65 -14.59
C ILE A 80 -2.60 -6.17 -14.77
N LYS A 81 -3.18 -6.38 -15.94
CA LYS A 81 -4.58 -5.96 -16.25
C LYS A 81 -5.57 -6.56 -15.27
N GLU A 82 -5.43 -7.86 -14.98
CA GLU A 82 -6.31 -8.54 -14.02
C GLU A 82 -6.15 -7.96 -12.61
N PHE A 83 -4.92 -7.73 -12.15
CA PHE A 83 -4.69 -7.12 -10.84
C PHE A 83 -5.26 -5.70 -10.75
N LEU A 84 -5.05 -4.88 -11.78
CA LEU A 84 -5.59 -3.51 -11.82
C LEU A 84 -7.13 -3.50 -11.88
N ARG A 85 -7.75 -4.48 -12.55
CA ARG A 85 -9.20 -4.68 -12.53
C ARG A 85 -9.69 -4.97 -11.10
N LEU A 86 -9.08 -5.94 -10.43
CA LEU A 86 -9.41 -6.29 -9.04
C LEU A 86 -9.21 -5.11 -8.09
N LYS A 87 -8.13 -4.35 -8.25
CA LYS A 87 -7.84 -3.14 -7.49
C LYS A 87 -8.99 -2.11 -7.58
N ARG A 88 -9.55 -1.90 -8.76
CA ARG A 88 -10.72 -1.00 -8.96
C ARG A 88 -12.00 -1.57 -8.34
N GLU A 89 -12.28 -2.84 -8.59
CA GLU A 89 -13.49 -3.48 -8.08
C GLU A 89 -13.54 -3.55 -6.55
N LEU A 90 -12.38 -3.65 -5.90
CA LEU A 90 -12.25 -3.77 -4.45
C LEU A 90 -11.88 -2.46 -3.75
N ALA A 91 -11.94 -1.32 -4.46
CA ALA A 91 -11.57 -0.01 -3.92
C ALA A 91 -12.47 0.44 -2.76
N ASN A 92 -13.76 0.08 -2.80
CA ASN A 92 -14.74 0.47 -1.79
C ASN A 92 -14.79 -0.53 -0.62
N TYR A 93 -13.66 -0.74 0.04
CA TYR A 93 -13.53 -1.67 1.16
C TYR A 93 -14.42 -1.31 2.37
N PHE A 94 -14.84 -0.05 2.50
CA PHE A 94 -15.71 0.45 3.56
C PHE A 94 -17.19 0.10 3.34
N ASP A 95 -17.59 -0.33 2.15
CA ASP A 95 -18.94 -0.80 1.88
C ASP A 95 -19.15 -2.18 2.52
N PRO A 96 -20.16 -2.35 3.41
CA PRO A 96 -20.43 -3.63 4.06
C PRO A 96 -20.79 -4.76 3.09
N ALA A 97 -21.17 -4.46 1.85
CA ALA A 97 -21.41 -5.46 0.82
C ALA A 97 -20.13 -6.12 0.30
N ASN A 98 -18.95 -5.52 0.52
CA ASN A 98 -17.67 -6.02 0.06
C ASN A 98 -17.01 -6.90 1.14
N GLU A 99 -17.14 -8.22 1.02
CA GLU A 99 -16.51 -9.18 1.92
C GLU A 99 -15.00 -9.37 1.67
N LYS A 100 -14.57 -9.12 0.42
CA LYS A 100 -13.17 -9.28 -0.02
C LYS A 100 -12.48 -7.94 -0.16
N ASP A 101 -11.16 -7.93 -0.01
CA ASP A 101 -10.34 -6.78 -0.36
C ASP A 101 -9.11 -7.20 -1.20
N ILE A 102 -8.37 -6.20 -1.69
CA ILE A 102 -7.24 -6.41 -2.60
C ILE A 102 -6.11 -7.22 -1.95
N PHE A 103 -5.94 -7.16 -0.62
CA PHE A 103 -4.90 -7.92 0.07
C PHE A 103 -5.15 -9.43 0.09
N ASP A 104 -6.38 -9.88 -0.17
CA ASP A 104 -6.68 -11.31 -0.36
C ASP A 104 -6.02 -11.88 -1.63
N TYR A 105 -5.61 -11.00 -2.56
CA TYR A 105 -4.99 -11.33 -3.84
C TYR A 105 -3.48 -11.04 -3.90
N ILE A 106 -2.89 -10.50 -2.83
CA ILE A 106 -1.46 -10.25 -2.75
C ILE A 106 -0.78 -11.45 -2.09
N PRO A 107 0.13 -12.15 -2.81
CA PRO A 107 0.84 -13.29 -2.25
C PRO A 107 1.65 -12.91 -1.01
N PRO A 108 1.71 -13.75 0.04
CA PRO A 108 2.53 -13.49 1.20
C PRO A 108 4.01 -13.38 0.80
N GLN A 109 4.66 -12.33 1.22
CA GLN A 109 6.07 -12.05 0.99
C GLN A 109 6.93 -12.67 2.09
N ARG A 110 8.13 -13.13 1.74
CA ARG A 110 9.10 -13.70 2.71
C ARG A 110 9.96 -12.65 3.43
N THR A 111 9.96 -11.42 2.95
CA THR A 111 10.75 -10.30 3.45
C THR A 111 9.83 -9.30 4.19
N ASN A 112 10.39 -8.27 4.76
CA ASN A 112 9.84 -7.25 5.68
C ASN A 112 8.39 -6.74 5.47
N GLN A 113 7.68 -7.25 4.47
CA GLN A 113 6.30 -6.89 4.12
C GLN A 113 5.29 -7.98 4.53
N ILE A 114 5.47 -8.60 5.69
CA ILE A 114 4.45 -9.50 6.25
C ILE A 114 3.30 -8.63 6.74
N PHE A 115 2.18 -8.70 6.03
CA PHE A 115 0.96 -8.03 6.43
C PHE A 115 0.25 -8.82 7.53
N THR A 116 -0.27 -8.10 8.53
CA THR A 116 -1.10 -8.72 9.58
C THR A 116 -2.40 -9.23 8.95
N PRO A 117 -2.81 -10.48 9.21
CA PRO A 117 -4.07 -11.00 8.67
C PRO A 117 -5.27 -10.15 9.08
N LYS A 118 -6.22 -9.94 8.18
CA LYS A 118 -7.45 -9.14 8.40
C LYS A 118 -8.20 -9.53 9.67
N ALA A 119 -8.37 -10.82 9.92
CA ALA A 119 -9.05 -11.30 11.13
C ALA A 119 -8.34 -10.88 12.43
N THR A 120 -7.01 -10.80 12.41
CA THR A 120 -6.21 -10.32 13.53
C THR A 120 -6.38 -8.82 13.70
N VAL A 121 -6.35 -8.06 12.60
CA VAL A 121 -6.59 -6.61 12.62
C VAL A 121 -7.99 -6.29 13.18
N ALA A 122 -9.03 -6.97 12.66
CA ALA A 122 -10.41 -6.77 13.12
C ALA A 122 -10.55 -7.05 14.63
N LYS A 123 -9.90 -8.12 15.13
CA LYS A 123 -9.87 -8.44 16.55
C LYS A 123 -9.17 -7.36 17.38
N MET A 124 -8.02 -6.86 16.93
CA MET A 124 -7.30 -5.80 17.64
C MET A 124 -8.08 -4.49 17.68
N VAL A 125 -8.76 -4.13 16.59
CA VAL A 125 -9.63 -2.95 16.55
C VAL A 125 -10.87 -3.15 17.43
N SER A 126 -11.38 -4.40 17.57
CA SER A 126 -12.45 -4.69 18.54
C SER A 126 -12.00 -4.49 19.99
N LEU A 127 -10.77 -4.91 20.32
CA LEU A 127 -10.21 -4.64 21.66
C LEU A 127 -10.08 -3.14 21.94
N LEU A 128 -9.69 -2.35 20.92
CA LEU A 128 -9.64 -0.89 21.04
C LEU A 128 -11.03 -0.30 21.40
N GLU A 129 -12.09 -0.81 20.77
CA GLU A 129 -13.45 -0.40 21.04
C GLU A 129 -13.94 -0.85 22.43
N GLU A 130 -13.57 -2.06 22.87
CA GLU A 130 -13.86 -2.57 24.22
C GLU A 130 -13.22 -1.68 25.31
N GLU A 131 -11.98 -1.23 25.09
CA GLU A 131 -11.26 -0.34 26.02
C GLU A 131 -11.76 1.13 25.94
N ASN A 132 -12.31 1.53 24.81
CA ASN A 132 -12.81 2.88 24.55
C ASN A 132 -14.26 2.82 23.99
N PRO A 133 -15.26 2.47 24.81
CA PRO A 133 -16.64 2.32 24.34
C PRO A 133 -17.17 3.57 23.64
N GLY A 134 -17.76 3.38 22.45
CA GLY A 134 -18.31 4.46 21.65
C GLY A 134 -17.29 5.28 20.87
N CYS A 135 -16.02 4.89 20.83
CA CYS A 135 -14.98 5.64 20.13
C CYS A 135 -15.25 5.77 18.61
N PHE A 136 -15.99 4.84 18.01
CA PHE A 136 -16.39 4.92 16.59
C PHE A 136 -17.71 5.67 16.36
N ASP A 137 -18.38 6.09 17.43
CA ASP A 137 -19.62 6.87 17.37
C ASP A 137 -19.39 8.38 17.58
N ASP A 138 -18.17 8.77 17.92
CA ASP A 138 -17.77 10.15 18.17
C ASP A 138 -17.11 10.76 16.94
N PRO A 139 -17.70 11.78 16.29
CA PRO A 139 -17.15 12.42 15.10
C PRO A 139 -15.85 13.21 15.34
N ASP A 140 -15.57 13.54 16.60
CA ASP A 140 -14.36 14.30 16.99
C ASP A 140 -13.21 13.37 17.42
N LYS A 141 -13.46 12.06 17.52
CA LYS A 141 -12.45 11.09 17.93
C LYS A 141 -11.45 10.84 16.82
N THR A 142 -10.16 10.89 17.18
CA THR A 142 -9.05 10.67 16.25
C THR A 142 -8.32 9.35 16.51
N PHE A 143 -7.77 8.77 15.46
CA PHE A 143 -7.05 7.50 15.48
C PHE A 143 -5.75 7.62 14.68
N ILE A 144 -4.66 7.08 15.20
CA ILE A 144 -3.38 7.10 14.51
C ILE A 144 -2.74 5.70 14.47
N ASP A 145 -2.24 5.30 13.29
CA ASP A 145 -1.32 4.19 13.14
C ASP A 145 0.10 4.75 12.99
N LEU A 146 0.93 4.55 14.01
CA LEU A 146 2.30 5.07 14.06
C LEU A 146 3.29 4.30 13.18
N TYR A 147 2.88 3.15 12.66
CA TYR A 147 3.73 2.29 11.84
C TYR A 147 2.90 1.50 10.83
N MET A 148 2.29 2.22 9.88
CA MET A 148 1.53 1.58 8.81
C MET A 148 2.41 0.61 8.01
N LYS A 149 1.84 -0.54 7.69
CA LYS A 149 2.41 -1.48 6.71
C LYS A 149 1.52 -1.54 5.47
N SER A 150 0.37 -2.16 5.59
CA SER A 150 -0.62 -2.27 4.50
C SER A 150 -1.71 -1.20 4.55
N GLY A 151 -1.87 -0.52 5.69
CA GLY A 151 -3.02 0.34 5.97
C GLY A 151 -4.25 -0.38 6.52
N LEU A 152 -4.18 -1.69 6.78
CA LEU A 152 -5.32 -2.51 7.23
C LEU A 152 -5.91 -2.05 8.57
N TYR A 153 -5.10 -1.54 9.51
CA TYR A 153 -5.64 -0.99 10.76
C TYR A 153 -6.49 0.24 10.50
N ILE A 154 -5.98 1.17 9.70
CA ILE A 154 -6.72 2.39 9.34
C ILE A 154 -7.99 2.05 8.56
N THR A 155 -7.92 1.14 7.58
CA THR A 155 -9.11 0.77 6.81
C THR A 155 -10.18 0.06 7.64
N GLU A 156 -9.80 -0.74 8.63
CA GLU A 156 -10.76 -1.32 9.58
C GLU A 156 -11.41 -0.24 10.46
N ILE A 157 -10.65 0.75 10.91
CA ILE A 157 -11.17 1.91 11.65
C ILE A 157 -12.13 2.72 10.76
N VAL A 158 -11.74 3.01 9.52
CA VAL A 158 -12.61 3.71 8.53
C VAL A 158 -13.92 2.97 8.34
N LYS A 159 -13.90 1.65 8.19
CA LYS A 159 -15.13 0.84 8.08
C LYS A 159 -16.08 1.06 9.27
N ARG A 160 -15.57 1.00 10.49
CA ARG A 160 -16.39 1.15 11.71
C ARG A 160 -16.96 2.55 11.82
N LEU A 161 -16.14 3.58 11.61
CA LEU A 161 -16.59 4.96 11.58
C LEU A 161 -17.67 5.17 10.49
N TYR A 162 -17.41 4.72 9.28
CA TYR A 162 -18.34 4.88 8.16
C TYR A 162 -19.69 4.20 8.38
N GLN A 163 -19.70 3.04 9.06
CA GLN A 163 -20.90 2.25 9.35
C GLN A 163 -21.64 2.68 10.62
N SER A 164 -21.01 3.46 11.50
CA SER A 164 -21.58 3.95 12.74
C SER A 164 -22.90 4.69 12.52
N GLY A 165 -23.89 4.42 13.36
CA GLY A 165 -25.18 5.08 13.34
C GLY A 165 -25.07 6.56 13.67
N SER A 166 -24.23 6.94 14.63
CA SER A 166 -23.97 8.32 15.02
C SER A 166 -23.29 9.10 13.90
N MET A 167 -22.30 8.50 13.23
CA MET A 167 -21.64 9.11 12.07
C MET A 167 -22.59 9.29 10.89
N LYS A 168 -23.49 8.35 10.63
CA LYS A 168 -24.54 8.48 9.61
C LYS A 168 -25.53 9.59 9.92
N ALA A 169 -25.84 9.81 11.21
CA ALA A 169 -26.72 10.88 11.65
C ALA A 169 -26.03 12.26 11.54
N ALA A 170 -24.74 12.35 11.92
CA ALA A 170 -23.96 13.58 11.82
C ALA A 170 -23.64 13.97 10.36
N PHE A 171 -23.32 12.99 9.52
CA PHE A 171 -22.98 13.14 8.10
C PHE A 171 -23.85 12.20 7.26
N PRO A 172 -25.08 12.58 6.91
CA PRO A 172 -26.00 11.73 6.15
C PRO A 172 -25.50 11.42 4.75
N ASP A 173 -24.81 12.38 4.10
CA ASP A 173 -24.19 12.16 2.80
C ASP A 173 -22.99 11.23 2.93
N PRO A 174 -22.95 10.10 2.19
CA PRO A 174 -21.86 9.14 2.26
C PRO A 174 -20.50 9.71 1.89
N LYS A 175 -20.46 10.67 0.95
CA LYS A 175 -19.20 11.30 0.51
C LYS A 175 -18.68 12.27 1.57
N GLU A 176 -19.52 13.12 2.09
CA GLU A 176 -19.17 14.06 3.17
C GLU A 176 -18.72 13.30 4.42
N ARG A 177 -19.38 12.19 4.76
CA ARG A 177 -18.97 11.32 5.86
C ARG A 177 -17.58 10.73 5.66
N LEU A 178 -17.28 10.21 4.47
CA LEU A 178 -15.97 9.64 4.15
C LEU A 178 -14.87 10.71 4.15
N GLU A 179 -15.16 11.89 3.59
CA GLU A 179 -14.23 13.02 3.58
C GLU A 179 -13.93 13.50 5.00
N HIS A 180 -14.95 13.61 5.87
CA HIS A 180 -14.74 13.94 7.27
C HIS A 180 -13.82 12.92 7.98
N ILE A 181 -14.04 11.63 7.75
CA ILE A 181 -13.18 10.58 8.32
C ILE A 181 -11.73 10.75 7.88
N PHE A 182 -11.48 10.98 6.60
CA PHE A 182 -10.13 11.13 6.07
C PHE A 182 -9.46 12.45 6.49
N GLU A 183 -10.20 13.54 6.58
CA GLU A 183 -9.65 14.84 6.95
C GLU A 183 -9.43 15.03 8.45
N LYS A 184 -10.26 14.39 9.29
CA LYS A 184 -10.33 14.75 10.71
C LYS A 184 -10.05 13.60 11.67
N GLN A 185 -10.29 12.33 11.27
CA GLN A 185 -10.34 11.26 12.24
C GLN A 185 -9.20 10.25 12.11
N VAL A 186 -8.65 10.01 10.92
CA VAL A 186 -7.62 8.98 10.72
C VAL A 186 -6.29 9.59 10.32
N TYR A 187 -5.23 9.09 10.97
CA TYR A 187 -3.85 9.54 10.83
C TYR A 187 -2.93 8.33 10.67
N GLY A 188 -1.81 8.49 9.96
CA GLY A 188 -0.88 7.38 9.82
C GLY A 188 0.53 7.80 9.41
N LEU A 189 1.51 7.05 9.91
CA LEU A 189 2.91 7.16 9.56
C LEU A 189 3.40 5.91 8.85
N ALA A 190 4.12 6.06 7.77
CA ALA A 190 4.72 4.97 7.02
C ALA A 190 6.25 5.09 6.99
N PRO A 191 7.00 4.00 7.28
CA PRO A 191 8.45 4.06 7.45
C PRO A 191 9.24 4.21 6.14
N SER A 192 8.63 3.93 4.98
CA SER A 192 9.28 4.01 3.66
C SER A 192 8.31 4.44 2.58
N GLU A 193 8.85 4.85 1.43
CA GLU A 193 8.04 5.36 0.32
C GLU A 193 7.06 4.32 -0.22
N ILE A 194 7.51 3.08 -0.45
CA ILE A 194 6.62 2.04 -0.99
C ILE A 194 5.49 1.73 -0.02
N ILE A 195 5.77 1.65 1.28
CA ILE A 195 4.75 1.42 2.31
C ILE A 195 3.78 2.60 2.38
N TYR A 196 4.29 3.84 2.33
CA TYR A 196 3.44 5.03 2.28
C TYR A 196 2.46 4.98 1.10
N ARG A 197 2.95 4.66 -0.10
CA ARG A 197 2.12 4.58 -1.31
C ARG A 197 1.11 3.44 -1.26
N ILE A 198 1.52 2.24 -0.86
CA ILE A 198 0.60 1.10 -0.70
C ILE A 198 -0.51 1.43 0.28
N ALA A 199 -0.16 1.89 1.48
CA ALA A 199 -1.12 2.17 2.55
C ALA A 199 -2.07 3.32 2.17
N THR A 200 -1.55 4.44 1.69
CA THR A 200 -2.39 5.61 1.33
C THR A 200 -3.29 5.31 0.15
N ASN A 201 -2.80 4.66 -0.90
CA ASN A 201 -3.63 4.27 -2.03
C ASN A 201 -4.76 3.31 -1.60
N TYR A 202 -4.46 2.37 -0.70
CA TYR A 202 -5.48 1.47 -0.20
C TYR A 202 -6.52 2.17 0.70
N ILE A 203 -6.06 2.98 1.66
CA ILE A 203 -6.95 3.73 2.58
C ILE A 203 -7.87 4.66 1.80
N LEU A 204 -7.36 5.34 0.80
CA LEU A 204 -8.10 6.28 -0.03
C LEU A 204 -8.90 5.61 -1.17
N GLY A 205 -8.91 4.28 -1.24
CA GLY A 205 -9.74 3.50 -2.14
C GLY A 205 -9.35 3.59 -3.60
N PHE A 206 -8.08 3.91 -3.92
CA PHE A 206 -7.58 4.09 -5.30
C PHE A 206 -8.41 5.06 -6.16
N SER A 207 -9.14 5.97 -5.52
CA SER A 207 -10.02 6.93 -6.19
C SER A 207 -9.22 8.10 -6.78
N GLU A 208 -9.52 8.49 -8.00
CA GLU A 208 -8.99 9.71 -8.61
C GLU A 208 -9.42 10.97 -7.83
N GLU A 209 -10.58 10.94 -7.18
CA GLU A 209 -11.12 12.02 -6.35
C GLU A 209 -10.20 12.37 -5.17
N HIS A 210 -9.48 11.37 -4.66
CA HIS A 210 -8.52 11.52 -3.56
C HIS A 210 -7.06 11.63 -4.05
N ASN A 211 -6.84 11.51 -5.34
CA ASN A 211 -5.50 11.53 -5.92
C ASN A 211 -4.83 12.89 -5.69
N GLY A 212 -3.60 12.84 -5.19
CA GLY A 212 -2.82 14.03 -4.86
C GLY A 212 -3.19 14.71 -3.53
N LYS A 213 -4.26 14.28 -2.85
CA LYS A 213 -4.55 14.72 -1.49
C LYS A 213 -3.68 13.95 -0.49
N GLN A 214 -3.04 14.65 0.43
CA GLN A 214 -2.16 14.04 1.42
C GLN A 214 -2.92 13.60 2.69
N TYR A 215 -4.03 14.24 2.99
CA TYR A 215 -4.76 14.06 4.25
C TYR A 215 -3.82 14.04 5.47
N ASN A 216 -4.03 13.11 6.42
CA ASN A 216 -3.21 13.00 7.62
C ASN A 216 -2.25 11.78 7.55
N PHE A 217 -1.71 11.49 6.37
CA PHE A 217 -0.73 10.43 6.18
C PHE A 217 0.62 11.02 5.83
N ARG A 218 1.69 10.55 6.50
CA ARG A 218 3.06 11.05 6.31
C ARG A 218 4.04 9.90 6.18
N MET A 219 5.06 10.12 5.35
CA MET A 219 6.22 9.24 5.32
C MET A 219 7.16 9.62 6.46
N CYS A 220 7.19 8.78 7.50
CA CYS A 220 8.04 8.98 8.67
C CYS A 220 8.22 7.63 9.38
N ASP A 221 9.46 7.29 9.70
CA ASP A 221 9.75 6.21 10.64
C ASP A 221 9.63 6.74 12.07
N ALA A 222 8.60 6.32 12.79
CA ALA A 222 8.33 6.75 14.16
C ALA A 222 9.25 6.12 15.20
N LEU A 223 9.92 5.01 14.88
CA LEU A 223 10.70 4.23 15.87
C LEU A 223 11.85 5.00 16.52
N PRO A 224 12.68 5.78 15.80
CA PRO A 224 13.72 6.59 16.43
C PRO A 224 13.14 7.59 17.45
N TYR A 225 12.10 8.32 17.08
CA TYR A 225 11.46 9.32 17.93
C TYR A 225 10.81 8.70 19.17
N ALA A 226 10.22 7.51 19.02
CA ALA A 226 9.65 6.77 20.15
C ALA A 226 10.75 6.30 21.14
N LYS A 227 11.90 5.87 20.62
CA LYS A 227 13.05 5.48 21.46
C LYS A 227 13.67 6.65 22.21
N ASP A 228 13.74 7.81 21.57
CA ASP A 228 14.37 9.02 22.12
C ASP A 228 13.39 9.84 22.99
N GLY A 229 12.11 9.44 23.04
CA GLY A 229 11.08 10.16 23.81
C GLY A 229 10.59 11.45 23.19
N THR A 230 10.91 11.71 21.89
CA THR A 230 10.54 12.94 21.15
C THR A 230 9.38 12.74 20.20
N LEU A 231 8.65 11.61 20.31
CA LEU A 231 7.57 11.28 19.39
C LEU A 231 6.44 12.32 19.40
N SER A 232 6.07 12.84 20.57
CA SER A 232 5.00 13.84 20.70
C SER A 232 5.34 15.12 19.92
N GLU A 233 6.56 15.62 20.07
CA GLU A 233 7.05 16.81 19.36
C GLU A 233 7.04 16.57 17.85
N LYS A 234 7.43 15.34 17.43
CA LYS A 234 7.41 14.98 16.00
C LYS A 234 6.00 14.89 15.43
N LEU A 235 5.03 14.39 16.19
CA LEU A 235 3.63 14.37 15.77
C LEU A 235 3.05 15.78 15.64
N ASP A 236 3.38 16.69 16.58
CA ASP A 236 2.98 18.10 16.52
C ASP A 236 3.58 18.80 15.29
N GLU A 237 4.84 18.50 14.93
CA GLU A 237 5.47 19.00 13.69
C GLU A 237 4.74 18.52 12.42
N LEU A 238 4.32 17.26 12.40
CA LEU A 238 3.74 16.62 11.21
C LEU A 238 2.26 16.95 10.99
N PHE A 239 1.51 17.19 12.07
CA PHE A 239 0.05 17.28 12.04
C PHE A 239 -0.52 18.53 12.74
N GLY A 240 0.29 19.29 13.46
CA GLY A 240 -0.07 20.56 14.14
C GLY A 240 0.01 21.75 13.20
#